data_ce83e7b2835c6c289efbc3a709acba9c
#
_entry.id   ce83e7b2835c6c289efbc3a709acba9c
#
_cell.length_a   1.000
_cell.length_b   1.000
_cell.length_c   1.000
_cell.angle_alpha   90.00
_cell.angle_beta   90.00
_cell.angle_gamma   90.00
#
_symmetry.space_group_name_H-M   'P 1'
#
loop_
_entity.id
_entity.type
_entity.pdbx_description
1 polymer ?
#
loop_
_entity_poly.entity_id
_entity_poly.type
_entity_poly.pdbx_seq_one_letter_code
_entity_poly.pdbx_strand_id
1 'polypeptide(L)'
;LLADFAARDIEMICANPDLVVRHGEKMELCAGSLAALFEELGGTVLYHGKPYPEIYDHVFVLLGNPDPQRTLAIGDSLRTDMGGAQTIGIDALLITDGIHSEEFGVDGGGPIDMARVTESCLEEGLSPRAAMRRLVW
;
A
#
# COMPACT_ATOMS: atom_id res chain seq x y z
N LEU A 1 27.41 -2.28 -0.83
CA LEU A 1 26.76 -3.31 -0.02
C LEU A 1 25.65 -4.03 -0.80
N LEU A 2 24.56 -3.33 -1.27
CA LEU A 2 23.49 -4.00 -2.03
C LEU A 2 24.01 -4.64 -3.31
N ALA A 3 24.82 -3.93 -4.11
CA ALA A 3 25.43 -4.48 -5.33
C ALA A 3 26.34 -5.69 -5.05
N ASP A 4 27.04 -5.71 -3.90
CA ASP A 4 27.87 -6.84 -3.49
C ASP A 4 27.01 -8.07 -3.13
N PHE A 5 25.85 -7.85 -2.49
CA PHE A 5 24.93 -8.94 -2.19
C PHE A 5 24.26 -9.49 -3.45
N ALA A 6 23.84 -8.60 -4.37
CA ALA A 6 23.29 -9.02 -5.67
C ALA A 6 24.31 -9.85 -6.47
N ALA A 7 25.59 -9.39 -6.54
CA ALA A 7 26.66 -10.11 -7.24
C ALA A 7 27.00 -11.48 -6.62
N ARG A 8 26.55 -11.75 -5.41
CA ARG A 8 26.75 -13.02 -4.67
C ARG A 8 25.49 -13.89 -4.64
N ASP A 9 24.46 -13.55 -5.41
CA ASP A 9 23.15 -14.24 -5.45
C ASP A 9 22.51 -14.40 -4.06
N ILE A 10 22.71 -13.39 -3.18
CA ILE A 10 22.04 -13.38 -1.87
C ILE A 10 20.65 -12.80 -2.05
N GLU A 11 19.62 -13.57 -1.70
CA GLU A 11 18.23 -13.12 -1.74
C GLU A 11 17.93 -12.12 -0.60
N MET A 12 17.14 -11.09 -0.94
CA MET A 12 16.61 -10.14 0.05
C MET A 12 15.16 -10.50 0.42
N ILE A 13 14.86 -10.51 1.71
CA ILE A 13 13.48 -10.60 2.20
C ILE A 13 13.02 -9.18 2.54
N CYS A 14 12.00 -8.70 1.81
CA CYS A 14 11.36 -7.42 2.07
C CYS A 14 10.03 -7.63 2.81
N ALA A 15 10.01 -7.41 4.11
CA ALA A 15 8.83 -7.60 4.95
C ALA A 15 7.87 -6.38 4.97
N ASN A 16 8.28 -5.27 4.38
CA ASN A 16 7.45 -4.07 4.20
C ASN A 16 7.66 -3.50 2.80
N PRO A 17 6.78 -3.83 1.83
CA PRO A 17 6.90 -3.37 0.45
C PRO A 17 6.57 -1.89 0.22
N ASP A 18 6.14 -1.15 1.23
CA ASP A 18 5.87 0.29 1.10
C ASP A 18 7.15 1.02 0.66
N LEU A 19 7.02 1.88 -0.36
CA LEU A 19 8.16 2.66 -0.87
C LEU A 19 8.44 3.85 0.04
N VAL A 20 7.40 4.49 0.52
CA VAL A 20 7.46 5.69 1.35
C VAL A 20 6.46 5.61 2.49
N VAL A 21 6.72 6.35 3.55
CA VAL A 21 5.81 6.54 4.67
C VAL A 21 5.76 8.03 5.02
N ARG A 22 4.61 8.50 5.46
CA ARG A 22 4.46 9.85 6.00
C ARG A 22 4.70 9.85 7.51
N HIS A 23 5.71 10.59 7.95
CA HIS A 23 5.99 10.81 9.36
C HIS A 23 5.83 12.29 9.71
N GLY A 24 4.65 12.67 10.20
CA GLY A 24 4.24 14.06 10.34
C GLY A 24 4.12 14.75 8.98
N GLU A 25 4.91 15.80 8.76
CA GLU A 25 4.98 16.52 7.48
C GLU A 25 6.07 16.00 6.53
N LYS A 26 6.83 14.98 6.94
CA LYS A 26 7.93 14.44 6.13
C LYS A 26 7.56 13.12 5.49
N MET A 27 7.98 12.97 4.24
CA MET A 27 7.98 11.68 3.55
C MET A 27 9.35 11.02 3.76
N GLU A 28 9.34 9.76 4.18
CA GLU A 28 10.56 8.97 4.42
C GLU A 28 10.52 7.69 3.59
N LEU A 29 11.69 7.24 3.12
CA LEU A 29 11.81 5.99 2.37
C LEU A 29 11.63 4.79 3.30
N CYS A 30 10.89 3.79 2.82
CA CYS A 30 10.68 2.52 3.49
C CYS A 30 11.54 1.39 2.90
N ALA A 31 11.41 0.20 3.48
CA ALA A 31 12.16 -0.99 3.05
C ALA A 31 11.89 -1.37 1.59
N GLY A 32 10.68 -1.11 1.08
CA GLY A 32 10.34 -1.34 -0.32
C GLY A 32 11.20 -0.53 -1.29
N SER A 33 11.61 0.69 -0.93
CA SER A 33 12.55 1.47 -1.76
C SER A 33 13.95 0.84 -1.84
N LEU A 34 14.42 0.22 -0.74
CA LEU A 34 15.69 -0.53 -0.74
C LEU A 34 15.58 -1.82 -1.55
N ALA A 35 14.43 -2.48 -1.45
CA ALA A 35 14.16 -3.70 -2.21
C ALA A 35 14.11 -3.42 -3.72
N ALA A 36 13.42 -2.36 -4.14
CA ALA A 36 13.39 -1.93 -5.54
C ALA A 36 14.79 -1.61 -6.08
N LEU A 37 15.59 -0.86 -5.31
CA LEU A 37 16.98 -0.59 -5.67
C LEU A 37 17.81 -1.89 -5.78
N PHE A 38 17.53 -2.87 -4.93
CA PHE A 38 18.24 -4.15 -4.97
C PHE A 38 17.92 -4.94 -6.25
N GLU A 39 16.65 -4.93 -6.70
CA GLU A 39 16.25 -5.52 -7.99
C GLU A 39 16.88 -4.80 -9.18
N GLU A 40 16.96 -3.45 -9.16
CA GLU A 40 17.66 -2.66 -10.18
C GLU A 40 19.14 -3.03 -10.29
N LEU A 41 19.75 -3.47 -9.18
CA LEU A 41 21.14 -3.95 -9.13
C LEU A 41 21.28 -5.43 -9.53
N GLY A 42 20.18 -6.08 -9.96
CA GLY A 42 20.16 -7.47 -10.40
C GLY A 42 19.97 -8.48 -9.26
N GLY A 43 19.58 -8.04 -8.07
CA GLY A 43 19.27 -8.91 -6.93
C GLY A 43 17.87 -9.51 -7.01
N THR A 44 17.65 -10.58 -6.27
CA THR A 44 16.33 -11.24 -6.10
C THR A 44 15.70 -10.82 -4.78
N VAL A 45 14.42 -10.39 -4.81
CA VAL A 45 13.66 -10.00 -3.63
C VAL A 45 12.47 -10.92 -3.43
N LEU A 46 12.30 -11.40 -2.21
CA LEU A 46 11.09 -12.06 -1.74
C LEU A 46 10.27 -11.03 -0.94
N TYR A 47 9.13 -10.62 -1.50
CA TYR A 47 8.27 -9.63 -0.87
C TYR A 47 7.24 -10.29 0.05
N HIS A 48 7.09 -9.73 1.25
CA HIS A 48 6.04 -10.05 2.22
C HIS A 48 5.34 -8.77 2.68
N GLY A 49 4.06 -8.88 2.99
CA GLY A 49 3.23 -7.72 3.35
C GLY A 49 2.36 -7.26 2.19
N LYS A 50 1.62 -6.18 2.37
CA LYS A 50 0.74 -5.61 1.33
C LYS A 50 1.54 -5.14 0.10
N PRO A 51 1.08 -5.34 -1.12
CA PRO A 51 -0.20 -5.90 -1.59
C PRO A 51 -0.21 -7.42 -1.81
N TYR A 52 0.79 -8.14 -1.37
CA TYR A 52 0.98 -9.57 -1.67
C TYR A 52 -0.04 -10.44 -0.92
N PRO A 53 -0.66 -11.45 -1.58
CA PRO A 53 -1.77 -12.24 -1.04
C PRO A 53 -1.44 -12.96 0.27
N GLU A 54 -0.20 -13.41 0.45
CA GLU A 54 0.23 -14.24 1.58
C GLU A 54 -0.04 -13.58 2.94
N ILE A 55 0.08 -12.24 3.04
CA ILE A 55 -0.22 -11.54 4.30
C ILE A 55 -1.71 -11.59 4.61
N TYR A 56 -2.56 -11.49 3.60
CA TYR A 56 -4.02 -11.54 3.76
C TYR A 56 -4.47 -12.96 4.12
N ASP A 57 -3.93 -13.99 3.46
CA ASP A 57 -4.20 -15.39 3.79
C ASP A 57 -3.87 -15.68 5.25
N HIS A 58 -2.72 -15.18 5.72
CA HIS A 58 -2.33 -15.33 7.11
C HIS A 58 -3.29 -14.63 8.07
N VAL A 59 -3.69 -13.40 7.76
CA VAL A 59 -4.67 -12.63 8.57
C VAL A 59 -6.03 -13.32 8.57
N PHE A 60 -6.50 -13.82 7.42
CA PHE A 60 -7.78 -14.54 7.33
C PHE A 60 -7.77 -15.79 8.21
N VAL A 61 -6.69 -16.58 8.19
CA VAL A 61 -6.55 -17.73 9.08
C VAL A 61 -6.63 -17.31 10.56
N LEU A 62 -5.91 -16.25 10.95
CA LEU A 62 -5.93 -15.73 12.33
C LEU A 62 -7.32 -15.26 12.79
N LEU A 63 -8.12 -14.72 11.85
CA LEU A 63 -9.48 -14.24 12.10
C LEU A 63 -10.56 -15.34 11.97
N GLY A 64 -10.17 -16.59 11.74
CA GLY A 64 -11.09 -17.71 11.57
C GLY A 64 -11.78 -17.75 10.20
N ASN A 65 -11.11 -17.28 9.16
CA ASN A 65 -11.58 -17.21 7.78
C ASN A 65 -12.93 -16.47 7.64
N PRO A 66 -12.97 -15.18 7.95
CA PRO A 66 -14.19 -14.39 7.78
C PRO A 66 -14.63 -14.35 6.31
N ASP A 67 -15.92 -14.13 6.09
CA ASP A 67 -16.46 -13.91 4.76
C ASP A 67 -15.80 -12.68 4.11
N PRO A 68 -15.15 -12.80 2.94
CA PRO A 68 -14.55 -11.66 2.23
C PRO A 68 -15.55 -10.52 1.98
N GLN A 69 -16.83 -10.82 1.72
CA GLN A 69 -17.87 -9.81 1.50
C GLN A 69 -18.25 -9.03 2.78
N ARG A 70 -17.81 -9.49 3.95
CA ARG A 70 -17.99 -8.84 5.26
C ARG A 70 -16.68 -8.28 5.81
N THR A 71 -15.63 -8.26 4.99
CA THR A 71 -14.31 -7.79 5.34
C THR A 71 -14.03 -6.49 4.59
N LEU A 72 -13.49 -5.51 5.29
CA LEU A 72 -13.15 -4.19 4.76
C LEU A 72 -11.69 -3.90 5.05
N ALA A 73 -10.89 -3.65 4.02
CA ALA A 73 -9.57 -3.06 4.17
C ALA A 73 -9.69 -1.54 4.35
N ILE A 74 -8.88 -0.96 5.24
CA ILE A 74 -8.83 0.48 5.46
C ILE A 74 -7.36 0.91 5.35
N GLY A 75 -7.08 1.88 4.48
CA GLY A 75 -5.71 2.36 4.29
C GLY A 75 -5.63 3.59 3.41
N ASP A 76 -4.43 4.13 3.27
CA ASP A 76 -4.16 5.39 2.55
C ASP A 76 -3.28 5.22 1.31
N SER A 77 -2.77 4.01 1.08
CA SER A 77 -1.94 3.71 -0.09
C SER A 77 -2.76 3.10 -1.23
N LEU A 78 -2.75 3.75 -2.39
CA LEU A 78 -3.35 3.18 -3.60
C LEU A 78 -2.68 1.85 -3.93
N ARG A 79 -1.36 1.81 -4.00
CA ARG A 79 -0.60 0.64 -4.40
C ARG A 79 -0.74 -0.54 -3.44
N THR A 80 -0.58 -0.32 -2.15
CA THR A 80 -0.47 -1.43 -1.17
C THR A 80 -1.80 -1.76 -0.49
N ASP A 81 -2.56 -0.76 -0.04
CA ASP A 81 -3.82 -1.01 0.64
C ASP A 81 -4.96 -1.30 -0.34
N MET A 82 -5.17 -0.40 -1.32
CA MET A 82 -6.25 -0.58 -2.29
C MET A 82 -5.94 -1.70 -3.26
N GLY A 83 -4.70 -1.75 -3.80
CA GLY A 83 -4.26 -2.82 -4.69
C GLY A 83 -4.29 -4.20 -4.02
N GLY A 84 -3.86 -4.28 -2.77
CA GLY A 84 -3.93 -5.52 -1.99
C GLY A 84 -5.36 -6.00 -1.75
N ALA A 85 -6.26 -5.11 -1.32
CA ALA A 85 -7.67 -5.44 -1.14
C ALA A 85 -8.34 -5.93 -2.45
N GLN A 86 -8.04 -5.26 -3.56
CA GLN A 86 -8.54 -5.66 -4.88
C GLN A 86 -8.02 -7.04 -5.30
N THR A 87 -6.73 -7.33 -5.04
CA THR A 87 -6.10 -8.61 -5.38
C THR A 87 -6.80 -9.80 -4.71
N ILE A 88 -7.22 -9.63 -3.45
CA ILE A 88 -7.91 -10.69 -2.69
C ILE A 88 -9.44 -10.58 -2.72
N GLY A 89 -10.00 -9.61 -3.42
CA GLY A 89 -11.44 -9.46 -3.66
C GLY A 89 -12.24 -9.02 -2.44
N ILE A 90 -11.67 -8.17 -1.57
CA ILE A 90 -12.41 -7.53 -0.47
C ILE A 90 -12.66 -6.05 -0.75
N ASP A 91 -13.70 -5.50 -0.12
CA ASP A 91 -13.97 -4.06 -0.18
C ASP A 91 -12.83 -3.25 0.48
N ALA A 92 -12.59 -2.05 -0.01
CA ALA A 92 -11.61 -1.12 0.56
C ALA A 92 -12.20 0.28 0.81
N LEU A 93 -11.76 0.89 1.92
CA LEU A 93 -12.01 2.28 2.29
C LEU A 93 -10.69 3.06 2.17
N LEU A 94 -10.65 4.01 1.24
CA LEU A 94 -9.48 4.86 1.05
C LEU A 94 -9.49 6.04 2.04
N ILE A 95 -8.39 6.20 2.76
CA ILE A 95 -8.13 7.36 3.63
C ILE A 95 -7.34 8.39 2.83
N THR A 96 -7.94 9.55 2.55
CA THR A 96 -7.34 10.53 1.65
C THR A 96 -6.35 11.49 2.31
N ASP A 97 -6.36 11.62 3.64
CA ASP A 97 -5.42 12.45 4.40
C ASP A 97 -4.21 11.61 4.87
N GLY A 98 -3.59 10.92 3.93
CA GLY A 98 -2.44 10.05 4.11
C GLY A 98 -1.32 10.38 3.12
N ILE A 99 -0.67 9.35 2.57
CA ILE A 99 0.49 9.52 1.68
C ILE A 99 0.16 10.24 0.37
N HIS A 100 -1.10 10.19 -0.08
CA HIS A 100 -1.60 10.84 -1.29
C HIS A 100 -2.36 12.16 -1.03
N SER A 101 -2.23 12.75 0.18
CA SER A 101 -3.01 13.94 0.56
C SER A 101 -2.79 15.15 -0.36
N GLU A 102 -1.58 15.36 -0.84
CA GLU A 102 -1.22 16.41 -1.79
C GLU A 102 -1.86 16.16 -3.17
N GLU A 103 -1.78 14.93 -3.66
CA GLU A 103 -2.38 14.48 -4.91
C GLU A 103 -3.90 14.66 -4.91
N PHE A 104 -4.56 14.31 -3.81
CA PHE A 104 -6.01 14.44 -3.63
C PHE A 104 -6.46 15.86 -3.23
N GLY A 105 -5.52 16.79 -3.08
CA GLY A 105 -5.81 18.18 -2.75
C GLY A 105 -6.43 18.37 -1.36
N VAL A 106 -6.19 17.46 -0.42
CA VAL A 106 -6.73 17.54 0.96
C VAL A 106 -5.79 18.21 1.95
N ASP A 107 -4.59 18.60 1.52
CA ASP A 107 -3.66 19.39 2.31
C ASP A 107 -4.30 20.73 2.74
N GLY A 108 -4.11 21.11 4.00
CA GLY A 108 -4.67 22.35 4.56
C GLY A 108 -6.10 22.26 5.09
N GLY A 109 -6.72 21.09 5.12
CA GLY A 109 -7.98 20.89 5.83
C GLY A 109 -9.26 21.09 5.01
N GLY A 110 -9.14 21.27 3.70
CA GLY A 110 -10.26 21.42 2.77
C GLY A 110 -11.11 20.15 2.59
N PRO A 111 -12.25 20.26 1.88
CA PRO A 111 -13.04 19.08 1.50
C PRO A 111 -12.25 18.18 0.55
N ILE A 112 -12.63 16.89 0.49
CA ILE A 112 -12.04 15.94 -0.46
C ILE A 112 -12.46 16.34 -1.87
N ASP A 113 -11.49 16.43 -2.78
CA ASP A 113 -11.74 16.52 -4.21
C ASP A 113 -11.98 15.10 -4.78
N MET A 114 -13.22 14.68 -4.81
CA MET A 114 -13.60 13.36 -5.30
C MET A 114 -13.28 13.14 -6.78
N ALA A 115 -13.14 14.19 -7.58
CA ALA A 115 -12.76 14.04 -8.97
C ALA A 115 -11.30 13.59 -9.08
N ARG A 116 -10.38 14.22 -8.34
CA ARG A 116 -8.98 13.79 -8.27
C ARG A 116 -8.82 12.38 -7.71
N VAL A 117 -9.51 12.07 -6.61
CA VAL A 117 -9.49 10.71 -6.03
C VAL A 117 -9.93 9.67 -7.06
N THR A 118 -11.01 9.95 -7.79
CA THR A 118 -11.52 9.03 -8.81
C THR A 118 -10.53 8.88 -9.97
N GLU A 119 -9.92 9.97 -10.43
CA GLU A 119 -8.93 9.97 -11.50
C GLU A 119 -7.71 9.12 -11.11
N SER A 120 -7.09 9.38 -9.97
CA SER A 120 -5.93 8.61 -9.49
C SER A 120 -6.26 7.12 -9.31
N CYS A 121 -7.45 6.80 -8.75
CA CYS A 121 -7.87 5.40 -8.65
C CYS A 121 -8.03 4.73 -10.02
N LEU A 122 -8.58 5.42 -11.01
CA LEU A 122 -8.77 4.89 -12.36
C LEU A 122 -7.44 4.69 -13.10
N GLU A 123 -6.48 5.60 -12.93
CA GLU A 123 -5.14 5.47 -13.50
C GLU A 123 -4.42 4.21 -13.00
N GLU A 124 -4.61 3.86 -11.73
CA GLU A 124 -4.07 2.65 -11.10
C GLU A 124 -4.98 1.41 -11.31
N GLY A 125 -6.12 1.55 -11.99
CA GLY A 125 -7.08 0.45 -12.19
C GLY A 125 -7.76 -0.01 -10.91
N LEU A 126 -7.90 0.87 -9.92
CA LEU A 126 -8.44 0.58 -8.59
C LEU A 126 -9.88 1.07 -8.44
N SER A 127 -10.65 0.38 -7.59
CA SER A 127 -12.05 0.72 -7.33
C SER A 127 -12.40 0.56 -5.84
N PRO A 128 -11.91 1.45 -4.96
CA PRO A 128 -12.30 1.41 -3.55
C PRO A 128 -13.80 1.65 -3.38
N ARG A 129 -14.40 0.99 -2.39
CA ARG A 129 -15.84 1.08 -2.09
C ARG A 129 -16.26 2.50 -1.69
N ALA A 130 -15.38 3.19 -0.98
CA ALA A 130 -15.58 4.56 -0.53
C ALA A 130 -14.22 5.23 -0.25
N ALA A 131 -14.26 6.56 -0.12
CA ALA A 131 -13.15 7.34 0.38
C ALA A 131 -13.62 8.26 1.51
N MET A 132 -12.77 8.44 2.51
CA MET A 132 -12.98 9.41 3.58
C MET A 132 -11.68 10.08 3.95
N ARG A 133 -11.78 11.25 4.56
CA ARG A 133 -10.59 12.03 4.88
C ARG A 133 -9.74 11.38 5.96
N ARG A 134 -10.35 11.07 7.09
CA ARG A 134 -9.71 10.46 8.27
C ARG A 134 -10.65 9.47 8.90
N LEU A 135 -10.09 8.42 9.48
CA LEU A 135 -10.85 7.52 10.32
C LEU A 135 -11.10 8.19 11.67
N VAL A 136 -12.37 8.32 12.05
CA VAL A 136 -12.79 8.92 13.33
C VAL A 136 -13.64 7.89 14.06
N TRP A 137 -13.30 7.63 15.30
CA TRP A 137 -13.96 6.66 16.19
C TRP A 137 -14.92 7.38 17.14
#